data_d922e793979c946ec84087b676b3f8d3
#
_entry.id   d922e793979c946ec84087b676b3f8d3
#
_cell.length_a   1.000
_cell.length_b   1.000
_cell.length_c   1.000
_cell.angle_alpha   90.00
_cell.angle_beta   90.00
_cell.angle_gamma   90.00
#
_symmetry.space_group_name_H-M   'P 1'
#
loop_
_entity.id
_entity.type
_entity.pdbx_description
1 polymer ?
#
loop_
_entity_poly.entity_id
_entity_poly.type
_entity_poly.pdbx_seq_one_letter_code
_entity_poly.pdbx_strand_id
1 'polypeptide(L)'
;GYVVDAVELVEHNIEAFQKNTLANEHITISQGNALDLSAFLDNQYDVTLLLGPLYHLYTQEDKRQAIREAIRVTKQDGVIFAAYVISDGCLIDEGFHRKNINVAEYVQTGLLDAETFAAKSEPKDLFELVRKEDVDEIMSVFPVKRLHYVASDGCALLLREAIDTMDEDTFRLYLSYHFATCER
;
A
#
# COMPACT_ATOMS: atom_id res chain seq x y z
N GLY A 1 3.10 -11.18 -22.68
CA GLY A 1 2.28 -10.68 -21.60
C GLY A 1 2.58 -11.45 -20.33
N TYR A 2 2.06 -10.97 -19.21
CA TYR A 2 2.14 -11.67 -17.92
C TYR A 2 0.97 -12.64 -17.77
N VAL A 3 1.18 -13.70 -17.00
CA VAL A 3 0.09 -14.54 -16.48
C VAL A 3 -0.12 -14.13 -15.02
N VAL A 4 -1.34 -13.80 -14.65
CA VAL A 4 -1.66 -13.19 -13.36
C VAL A 4 -2.73 -14.03 -12.65
N ASP A 5 -2.45 -14.41 -11.41
CA ASP A 5 -3.46 -14.92 -10.48
C ASP A 5 -3.75 -13.81 -9.45
N ALA A 6 -5.00 -13.36 -9.40
CA ALA A 6 -5.47 -12.34 -8.49
C ALA A 6 -6.33 -12.96 -7.39
N VAL A 7 -6.14 -12.49 -6.16
CA VAL A 7 -6.95 -12.87 -5.00
C VAL A 7 -7.60 -11.63 -4.44
N GLU A 8 -8.91 -11.64 -4.31
CA GLU A 8 -9.71 -10.54 -3.78
C GLU A 8 -10.69 -11.07 -2.73
N LEU A 9 -10.83 -10.35 -1.63
CA LEU A 9 -11.71 -10.73 -0.52
C LEU A 9 -13.17 -10.39 -0.81
N VAL A 10 -13.42 -9.25 -1.46
CA VAL A 10 -14.74 -8.66 -1.63
C VAL A 10 -15.35 -9.04 -2.98
N GLU A 11 -16.48 -9.75 -2.95
CA GLU A 11 -17.16 -10.24 -4.15
C GLU A 11 -17.49 -9.12 -5.15
N HIS A 12 -17.95 -7.96 -4.67
CA HIS A 12 -18.24 -6.82 -5.54
C HIS A 12 -17.01 -6.33 -6.34
N ASN A 13 -15.83 -6.38 -5.74
CA ASN A 13 -14.58 -6.04 -6.42
C ASN A 13 -14.24 -7.07 -7.50
N ILE A 14 -14.50 -8.36 -7.23
CA ILE A 14 -14.32 -9.44 -8.21
C ILE A 14 -15.22 -9.22 -9.42
N GLU A 15 -16.49 -8.89 -9.19
CA GLU A 15 -17.43 -8.58 -10.29
C GLU A 15 -16.97 -7.36 -11.12
N ALA A 16 -16.52 -6.31 -10.44
CA ALA A 16 -16.00 -5.11 -11.11
C ALA A 16 -14.73 -5.42 -11.91
N PHE A 17 -13.84 -6.23 -11.35
CA PHE A 17 -12.63 -6.71 -12.03
C PHE A 17 -12.98 -7.48 -13.30
N GLN A 18 -13.86 -8.48 -13.21
CA GLN A 18 -14.27 -9.32 -14.35
C GLN A 18 -14.91 -8.50 -15.49
N LYS A 19 -15.69 -7.46 -15.14
CA LYS A 19 -16.29 -6.56 -16.14
C LYS A 19 -15.26 -5.70 -16.89
N ASN A 20 -14.13 -5.41 -16.28
CA ASN A 20 -13.09 -4.55 -16.83
C ASN A 20 -11.93 -5.33 -17.47
N THR A 21 -11.83 -6.65 -17.24
CA THR A 21 -10.79 -7.50 -17.83
C THR A 21 -11.04 -7.71 -19.33
N LEU A 22 -10.01 -7.51 -20.14
CA LEU A 22 -10.09 -7.68 -21.58
C LEU A 22 -9.89 -9.15 -21.97
N ALA A 23 -10.50 -9.57 -23.07
CA ALA A 23 -10.47 -10.97 -23.54
C ALA A 23 -9.06 -11.51 -23.90
N ASN A 24 -8.10 -10.63 -24.12
CA ASN A 24 -6.70 -10.97 -24.42
C ASN A 24 -5.77 -10.92 -23.20
N GLU A 25 -6.29 -10.65 -22.00
CA GLU A 25 -5.54 -10.67 -20.77
C GLU A 25 -5.57 -12.08 -20.15
N HIS A 26 -4.40 -12.54 -19.70
CA HIS A 26 -4.26 -13.85 -19.05
C HIS A 26 -4.31 -13.67 -17.52
N ILE A 27 -5.51 -13.38 -17.02
CA ILE A 27 -5.74 -13.11 -15.62
C ILE A 27 -6.80 -14.06 -15.09
N THR A 28 -6.50 -14.72 -13.97
CA THR A 28 -7.45 -15.50 -13.17
C THR A 28 -7.71 -14.74 -11.88
N ILE A 29 -8.97 -14.54 -11.51
CA ILE A 29 -9.34 -13.97 -10.21
C ILE A 29 -10.13 -14.98 -9.39
N SER A 30 -9.77 -15.12 -8.13
CA SER A 30 -10.45 -15.95 -7.15
C SER A 30 -10.80 -15.17 -5.89
N GLN A 31 -11.92 -15.56 -5.24
CA GLN A 31 -12.21 -15.04 -3.92
C GLN A 31 -11.29 -15.72 -2.90
N GLY A 32 -10.65 -14.92 -2.04
CA GLY A 32 -9.75 -15.43 -1.03
C GLY A 32 -9.25 -14.33 -0.08
N ASN A 33 -8.36 -14.73 0.82
CA ASN A 33 -7.78 -13.83 1.82
C ASN A 33 -6.24 -13.93 1.75
N ALA A 34 -5.57 -12.79 1.79
CA ALA A 34 -4.10 -12.74 1.81
C ALA A 34 -3.47 -13.47 3.02
N LEU A 35 -4.26 -13.78 4.05
CA LEU A 35 -3.81 -14.56 5.21
C LEU A 35 -3.69 -16.06 4.90
N ASP A 36 -4.31 -16.53 3.83
CA ASP A 36 -4.30 -17.93 3.41
C ASP A 36 -4.27 -18.02 1.88
N LEU A 37 -3.09 -18.25 1.34
CA LEU A 37 -2.84 -18.49 -0.08
C LEU A 37 -2.56 -19.99 -0.35
N SER A 38 -3.06 -20.92 0.48
CA SER A 38 -2.82 -22.37 0.38
C SER A 38 -3.26 -22.98 -0.96
N ALA A 39 -4.13 -22.30 -1.70
CA ALA A 39 -4.50 -22.68 -3.07
C ALA A 39 -3.34 -22.55 -4.08
N PHE A 40 -2.26 -21.84 -3.73
CA PHE A 40 -1.10 -21.60 -4.58
C PHE A 40 0.13 -22.35 -4.03
N LEU A 41 0.96 -22.81 -4.95
CA LEU A 41 2.19 -23.53 -4.61
C LEU A 41 3.27 -22.60 -4.05
N ASP A 42 4.19 -23.17 -3.28
CA ASP A 42 5.39 -22.48 -2.85
C ASP A 42 6.27 -22.15 -4.07
N ASN A 43 6.90 -20.98 -4.05
CA ASN A 43 7.82 -20.51 -5.09
C ASN A 43 7.20 -20.53 -6.51
N GLN A 44 5.95 -20.13 -6.62
CA GLN A 44 5.21 -20.15 -7.89
C GLN A 44 5.45 -18.88 -8.72
N TYR A 45 5.52 -17.70 -8.09
CA TYR A 45 5.48 -16.40 -8.77
C TYR A 45 6.83 -15.70 -8.80
N ASP A 46 7.12 -15.04 -9.93
CA ASP A 46 8.29 -14.18 -10.07
C ASP A 46 8.09 -12.82 -9.37
N VAL A 47 6.84 -12.35 -9.34
CA VAL A 47 6.43 -11.10 -8.71
C VAL A 47 5.14 -11.30 -7.94
N THR A 48 5.08 -10.82 -6.70
CA THR A 48 3.88 -10.81 -5.87
C THR A 48 3.53 -9.36 -5.49
N LEU A 49 2.27 -8.99 -5.72
CA LEU A 49 1.76 -7.66 -5.39
C LEU A 49 0.86 -7.75 -4.15
N LEU A 50 1.33 -7.23 -3.02
CA LEU A 50 0.60 -7.12 -1.76
C LEU A 50 0.19 -5.65 -1.55
N LEU A 51 -0.70 -5.15 -2.41
CA LEU A 51 -1.01 -3.72 -2.56
C LEU A 51 -2.31 -3.27 -1.86
N GLY A 52 -2.99 -4.15 -1.15
CA GLY A 52 -4.24 -3.86 -0.44
C GLY A 52 -4.23 -4.33 1.01
N PRO A 53 -3.91 -5.59 1.27
CA PRO A 53 -4.18 -6.22 2.55
C PRO A 53 -3.54 -5.54 3.76
N LEU A 54 -2.28 -5.07 3.67
CA LEU A 54 -1.51 -4.65 4.84
C LEU A 54 -2.08 -3.42 5.56
N TYR A 55 -2.82 -2.57 4.88
CA TYR A 55 -3.48 -1.42 5.52
C TYR A 55 -4.96 -1.68 5.87
N HIS A 56 -5.43 -2.92 5.71
CA HIS A 56 -6.71 -3.42 6.23
C HIS A 56 -6.54 -4.47 7.33
N LEU A 57 -5.30 -4.80 7.69
CA LEU A 57 -4.96 -5.75 8.76
C LEU A 57 -4.46 -4.98 9.97
N TYR A 58 -5.24 -4.96 11.06
CA TYR A 58 -4.98 -4.12 12.25
C TYR A 58 -4.12 -4.81 13.32
N THR A 59 -3.81 -6.09 13.16
CA THR A 59 -2.90 -6.79 14.06
C THR A 59 -1.55 -7.05 13.41
N GLN A 60 -0.48 -6.99 14.18
CA GLN A 60 0.85 -7.35 13.67
C GLN A 60 0.93 -8.81 13.22
N GLU A 61 0.17 -9.71 13.90
CA GLU A 61 0.17 -11.13 13.53
C GLU A 61 -0.46 -11.35 12.17
N ASP A 62 -1.60 -10.72 11.88
CA ASP A 62 -2.23 -10.82 10.56
C ASP A 62 -1.35 -10.25 9.46
N LYS A 63 -0.72 -9.09 9.68
CA LYS A 63 0.24 -8.53 8.72
C LYS A 63 1.40 -9.48 8.45
N ARG A 64 1.98 -10.03 9.52
CA ARG A 64 3.06 -11.01 9.41
C ARG A 64 2.61 -12.27 8.70
N GLN A 65 1.36 -12.71 8.90
CA GLN A 65 0.80 -13.86 8.20
C GLN A 65 0.65 -13.57 6.71
N ALA A 66 0.09 -12.43 6.31
CA ALA A 66 -0.03 -12.05 4.90
C ALA A 66 1.36 -11.95 4.22
N ILE A 67 2.35 -11.40 4.93
CA ILE A 67 3.73 -11.32 4.42
C ILE A 67 4.34 -12.73 4.30
N ARG A 68 4.14 -13.63 5.27
CA ARG A 68 4.61 -15.03 5.19
C ARG A 68 4.05 -15.73 3.94
N GLU A 69 2.76 -15.57 3.69
CA GLU A 69 2.11 -16.15 2.51
C GLU A 69 2.66 -15.54 1.22
N ALA A 70 2.81 -14.22 1.16
CA ALA A 70 3.44 -13.56 0.01
C ALA A 70 4.86 -14.07 -0.25
N ILE A 71 5.68 -14.25 0.81
CA ILE A 71 7.03 -14.80 0.70
C ILE A 71 6.98 -16.26 0.23
N ARG A 72 6.08 -17.08 0.79
CA ARG A 72 5.96 -18.49 0.44
C ARG A 72 5.65 -18.71 -1.03
N VAL A 73 4.71 -17.96 -1.58
CA VAL A 73 4.30 -18.11 -3.00
C VAL A 73 5.29 -17.46 -3.98
N THR A 74 6.15 -16.56 -3.52
CA THR A 74 7.15 -15.89 -4.34
C THR A 74 8.41 -16.75 -4.46
N LYS A 75 8.98 -16.86 -5.66
CA LYS A 75 10.25 -17.53 -5.90
C LYS A 75 11.40 -16.90 -5.10
N GLN A 76 12.46 -17.65 -4.85
CA GLN A 76 13.61 -17.21 -4.04
C GLN A 76 14.25 -15.91 -4.54
N ASP A 77 14.34 -15.70 -5.85
CA ASP A 77 14.87 -14.47 -6.45
C ASP A 77 13.75 -13.55 -6.98
N GLY A 78 12.52 -13.80 -6.55
CA GLY A 78 11.36 -13.01 -6.94
C GLY A 78 11.26 -11.70 -6.15
N VAL A 79 10.32 -10.85 -6.56
CA VAL A 79 10.12 -9.52 -5.97
C VAL A 79 8.72 -9.41 -5.39
N ILE A 80 8.64 -8.87 -4.17
CA ILE A 80 7.36 -8.56 -3.51
C ILE A 80 7.22 -7.05 -3.43
N PHE A 81 6.09 -6.54 -3.90
CA PHE A 81 5.67 -5.14 -3.68
C PHE A 81 4.66 -5.13 -2.55
N ALA A 82 4.99 -4.46 -1.45
CA ALA A 82 4.11 -4.32 -0.29
C ALA A 82 3.73 -2.84 -0.11
N ALA A 83 2.43 -2.55 -0.05
CA ALA A 83 1.93 -1.19 0.13
C ALA A 83 1.41 -0.98 1.55
N TYR A 84 1.71 0.21 2.09
CA TYR A 84 1.23 0.70 3.37
C TYR A 84 0.68 2.12 3.21
N VAL A 85 -0.21 2.52 4.09
CA VAL A 85 -0.65 3.92 4.19
C VAL A 85 0.13 4.60 5.30
N ILE A 86 0.95 5.59 4.93
CA ILE A 86 1.84 6.28 5.87
C ILE A 86 1.10 7.44 6.53
N SER A 87 1.06 7.44 7.87
CA SER A 87 0.34 8.43 8.68
C SER A 87 0.80 9.86 8.44
N ASP A 88 2.10 10.09 8.24
CA ASP A 88 2.64 11.43 8.04
C ASP A 88 2.05 12.11 6.79
N GLY A 89 1.92 11.37 5.68
CA GLY A 89 1.30 11.87 4.46
C GLY A 89 -0.18 12.23 4.65
N CYS A 90 -0.92 11.36 5.33
CA CYS A 90 -2.32 11.62 5.66
C CYS A 90 -2.49 12.82 6.59
N LEU A 91 -1.64 12.96 7.60
CA LEU A 91 -1.70 14.08 8.53
C LEU A 91 -1.38 15.42 7.85
N ILE A 92 -0.41 15.44 6.96
CA ILE A 92 -0.06 16.64 6.18
C ILE A 92 -1.24 17.03 5.27
N ASP A 93 -1.77 16.08 4.49
CA ASP A 93 -2.85 16.38 3.53
C ASP A 93 -4.19 16.65 4.23
N GLU A 94 -4.71 15.72 5.02
CA GLU A 94 -6.04 15.83 5.62
C GLU A 94 -6.07 16.73 6.86
N GLY A 95 -4.97 16.81 7.61
CA GLY A 95 -4.88 17.59 8.84
C GLY A 95 -4.50 19.05 8.60
N PHE A 96 -3.36 19.30 7.99
CA PHE A 96 -2.80 20.66 7.89
C PHE A 96 -3.16 21.36 6.58
N HIS A 97 -3.22 20.65 5.46
CA HIS A 97 -3.52 21.23 4.15
C HIS A 97 -5.02 21.40 3.93
N ARG A 98 -5.78 20.30 3.88
CA ARG A 98 -7.23 20.33 3.63
C ARG A 98 -8.04 20.69 4.86
N LYS A 99 -7.51 20.45 6.06
CA LYS A 99 -8.18 20.68 7.35
C LYS A 99 -9.48 19.88 7.50
N ASN A 100 -9.56 18.70 6.89
CA ASN A 100 -10.68 17.79 7.01
C ASN A 100 -10.72 17.10 8.37
N ILE A 101 -9.56 16.96 9.04
CA ILE A 101 -9.44 16.46 10.41
C ILE A 101 -8.90 17.55 11.33
N ASN A 102 -9.43 17.57 12.55
CA ASN A 102 -8.96 18.46 13.62
C ASN A 102 -7.80 17.81 14.37
N VAL A 103 -6.58 18.16 13.99
CA VAL A 103 -5.35 17.59 14.57
C VAL A 103 -5.29 17.75 16.08
N ALA A 104 -5.72 18.93 16.61
CA ALA A 104 -5.70 19.19 18.06
C ALA A 104 -6.68 18.28 18.80
N GLU A 105 -7.85 18.02 18.23
CA GLU A 105 -8.85 17.11 18.79
C GLU A 105 -8.33 15.65 18.77
N TYR A 106 -7.67 15.23 17.69
CA TYR A 106 -7.08 13.90 17.59
C TYR A 106 -5.98 13.68 18.64
N VAL A 107 -5.18 14.69 18.92
CA VAL A 107 -4.19 14.65 20.03
C VAL A 107 -4.91 14.60 21.38
N GLN A 108 -5.95 15.43 21.61
CA GLN A 108 -6.68 15.46 22.88
C GLN A 108 -7.42 14.14 23.16
N THR A 109 -7.93 13.49 22.14
CA THR A 109 -8.66 12.21 22.24
C THR A 109 -7.74 10.98 22.23
N GLY A 110 -6.43 11.18 22.01
CA GLY A 110 -5.43 10.11 21.96
C GLY A 110 -5.47 9.27 20.66
N LEU A 111 -6.13 9.78 19.62
CA LEU A 111 -6.06 9.20 18.25
C LEU A 111 -4.73 9.51 17.57
N LEU A 112 -4.07 10.58 18.01
CA LEU A 112 -2.68 10.88 17.66
C LEU A 112 -1.87 10.99 18.98
N ASP A 113 -0.71 10.38 19.01
CA ASP A 113 0.23 10.58 20.12
C ASP A 113 0.75 12.02 20.11
N ALA A 114 0.79 12.66 21.28
CA ALA A 114 1.11 14.08 21.41
C ALA A 114 2.58 14.43 21.11
N GLU A 115 3.50 13.46 21.23
CA GLU A 115 4.94 13.66 21.05
C GLU A 115 5.42 13.15 19.69
N THR A 116 4.93 11.97 19.29
CA THR A 116 5.40 11.27 18.10
C THR A 116 4.49 11.46 16.90
N PHE A 117 3.25 11.93 17.10
CA PHE A 117 2.17 12.00 16.11
C PHE A 117 1.86 10.65 15.44
N ALA A 118 2.17 9.55 16.12
CA ALA A 118 1.77 8.23 15.68
C ALA A 118 0.25 8.10 15.72
N ALA A 119 -0.36 7.68 14.62
CA ALA A 119 -1.79 7.47 14.55
C ALA A 119 -2.19 6.15 15.23
N LYS A 120 -3.33 6.18 15.94
CA LYS A 120 -3.96 4.99 16.49
C LYS A 120 -5.16 4.64 15.64
N SER A 121 -5.01 3.62 14.82
CA SER A 121 -6.07 3.10 13.96
C SER A 121 -6.81 1.94 14.64
N GLU A 122 -8.11 1.82 14.37
CA GLU A 122 -8.97 0.76 14.89
C GLU A 122 -9.66 0.03 13.72
N PRO A 123 -10.12 -1.23 13.90
CA PRO A 123 -10.77 -2.00 12.82
C PRO A 123 -12.02 -1.37 12.19
N LYS A 124 -12.62 -0.36 12.84
CA LYS A 124 -13.72 0.44 12.28
C LYS A 124 -13.26 1.50 11.28
N ASP A 125 -11.96 1.83 11.30
CA ASP A 125 -11.38 2.82 10.38
C ASP A 125 -11.19 2.16 9.01
N LEU A 126 -11.20 2.97 7.95
CA LEU A 126 -11.06 2.44 6.59
C LEU A 126 -9.67 1.85 6.37
N PHE A 127 -8.63 2.52 6.88
CA PHE A 127 -7.24 2.13 6.75
C PHE A 127 -6.52 2.17 8.08
N GLU A 128 -5.61 1.23 8.29
CA GLU A 128 -4.61 1.38 9.31
C GLU A 128 -3.50 2.28 8.79
N LEU A 129 -3.20 3.32 9.55
CA LEU A 129 -2.11 4.25 9.29
C LEU A 129 -0.88 3.82 10.07
N VAL A 130 0.23 3.66 9.38
CA VAL A 130 1.50 3.24 9.98
C VAL A 130 2.58 4.29 9.73
N ARG A 131 3.66 4.22 10.49
CA ARG A 131 4.88 4.99 10.25
C ARG A 131 5.92 4.12 9.57
N LYS A 132 6.95 4.76 9.02
CA LYS A 132 8.07 4.04 8.40
C LYS A 132 8.74 3.05 9.37
N GLU A 133 8.88 3.45 10.64
CA GLU A 133 9.46 2.64 11.70
C GLU A 133 8.66 1.37 11.96
N ASP A 134 7.32 1.46 11.91
CA ASP A 134 6.42 0.31 12.08
C ASP A 134 6.59 -0.68 10.93
N VAL A 135 6.75 -0.17 9.69
CA VAL A 135 7.05 -1.01 8.52
C VAL A 135 8.40 -1.71 8.68
N ASP A 136 9.44 -0.97 9.10
CA ASP A 136 10.76 -1.54 9.34
C ASP A 136 10.72 -2.62 10.43
N GLU A 137 9.96 -2.41 11.52
CA GLU A 137 9.77 -3.40 12.58
C GLU A 137 9.07 -4.66 12.10
N ILE A 138 7.94 -4.52 11.39
CA ILE A 138 7.18 -5.66 10.85
C ILE A 138 8.05 -6.48 9.90
N MET A 139 8.81 -5.83 9.03
CA MET A 139 9.63 -6.49 8.02
C MET A 139 10.92 -7.11 8.58
N SER A 140 11.40 -6.63 9.72
CA SER A 140 12.70 -7.05 10.32
C SER A 140 12.80 -8.54 10.65
N VAL A 141 11.67 -9.21 10.85
CA VAL A 141 11.63 -10.63 11.23
C VAL A 141 11.67 -11.58 10.03
N PHE A 142 11.64 -11.06 8.80
CA PHE A 142 11.62 -11.87 7.58
C PHE A 142 12.99 -11.91 6.91
N PRO A 143 13.38 -13.05 6.31
CA PRO A 143 14.64 -13.19 5.59
C PRO A 143 14.57 -12.59 4.18
N VAL A 144 14.12 -11.33 4.08
CA VAL A 144 14.00 -10.60 2.82
C VAL A 144 14.91 -9.38 2.82
N LYS A 145 15.34 -8.97 1.63
CA LYS A 145 16.14 -7.76 1.44
C LYS A 145 15.24 -6.66 0.89
N ARG A 146 15.20 -5.51 1.57
CA ARG A 146 14.56 -4.32 1.00
C ARG A 146 15.40 -3.82 -0.19
N LEU A 147 14.75 -3.73 -1.35
CA LEU A 147 15.34 -3.17 -2.56
C LEU A 147 15.06 -1.67 -2.63
N HIS A 148 13.80 -1.28 -2.41
CA HIS A 148 13.33 0.09 -2.52
C HIS A 148 12.35 0.42 -1.39
N TYR A 149 12.26 1.69 -1.05
CA TYR A 149 11.23 2.26 -0.20
C TYR A 149 10.75 3.55 -0.87
N VAL A 150 9.56 3.51 -1.47
CA VAL A 150 9.08 4.52 -2.41
C VAL A 150 7.80 5.14 -1.92
N ALA A 151 7.72 6.46 -1.94
CA ALA A 151 6.44 7.18 -1.84
C ALA A 151 5.80 7.21 -3.23
N SER A 152 4.71 6.43 -3.44
CA SER A 152 4.06 6.31 -4.76
C SER A 152 3.58 7.64 -5.30
N ASP A 153 3.01 8.46 -4.43
CA ASP A 153 2.42 9.75 -4.79
C ASP A 153 3.38 10.92 -4.51
N GLY A 154 4.29 10.77 -3.54
CA GLY A 154 5.16 11.85 -3.07
C GLY A 154 4.34 13.07 -2.66
N CYS A 155 4.60 14.21 -3.27
CA CYS A 155 3.85 15.45 -3.06
C CYS A 155 2.72 15.69 -4.08
N ALA A 156 2.41 14.70 -4.94
CA ALA A 156 1.44 14.88 -6.03
C ALA A 156 0.04 15.27 -5.54
N LEU A 157 -0.41 14.72 -4.42
CA LEU A 157 -1.71 15.07 -3.84
C LEU A 157 -1.78 16.56 -3.47
N LEU A 158 -0.71 17.13 -2.91
CA LEU A 158 -0.63 18.55 -2.55
C LEU A 158 -0.53 19.47 -3.76
N LEU A 159 0.00 18.95 -4.86
CA LEU A 159 0.25 19.70 -6.10
C LEU A 159 -0.77 19.42 -7.20
N ARG A 160 -1.85 18.69 -6.91
CA ARG A 160 -2.78 18.19 -7.91
C ARG A 160 -3.28 19.28 -8.87
N GLU A 161 -3.79 20.39 -8.34
CA GLU A 161 -4.30 21.50 -9.17
C GLU A 161 -3.20 22.10 -10.05
N ALA A 162 -1.98 22.20 -9.52
CA ALA A 162 -0.85 22.69 -10.30
C ALA A 162 -0.46 21.68 -11.39
N ILE A 163 -0.44 20.39 -11.08
CA ILE A 163 -0.12 19.30 -12.02
C ILE A 163 -1.15 19.27 -13.15
N ASP A 164 -2.44 19.37 -12.82
CA ASP A 164 -3.55 19.32 -13.78
C ASP A 164 -3.52 20.51 -14.78
N THR A 165 -2.80 21.59 -14.45
CA THR A 165 -2.66 22.79 -15.28
C THR A 165 -1.29 22.95 -15.94
N MET A 166 -0.36 22.02 -15.73
CA MET A 166 0.97 22.04 -16.34
C MET A 166 0.87 21.84 -17.87
N ASP A 167 1.71 22.54 -18.61
CA ASP A 167 1.99 22.17 -19.99
C ASP A 167 2.77 20.84 -20.05
N GLU A 168 2.79 20.22 -21.23
CA GLU A 168 3.37 18.89 -21.39
C GLU A 168 4.86 18.83 -21.03
N ASP A 169 5.63 19.88 -21.36
CA ASP A 169 7.07 19.90 -21.09
C ASP A 169 7.34 20.02 -19.59
N THR A 170 6.60 20.87 -18.90
CA THR A 170 6.65 21.01 -17.44
C THR A 170 6.21 19.74 -16.74
N PHE A 171 5.15 19.11 -17.22
CA PHE A 171 4.70 17.82 -16.67
C PHE A 171 5.74 16.70 -16.82
N ARG A 172 6.43 16.61 -17.97
CA ARG A 172 7.53 15.66 -18.15
C ARG A 172 8.70 15.92 -17.19
N LEU A 173 9.03 17.17 -16.93
CA LEU A 173 10.04 17.54 -15.93
C LEU A 173 9.60 17.16 -14.52
N TYR A 174 8.33 17.41 -14.18
CA TYR A 174 7.74 16.98 -12.91
C TYR A 174 7.84 15.47 -12.71
N LEU A 175 7.49 14.68 -13.72
CA LEU A 175 7.63 13.20 -13.64
C LEU A 175 9.08 12.79 -13.43
N SER A 176 10.02 13.39 -14.14
CA SER A 176 11.45 13.11 -13.97
C SER A 176 11.93 13.46 -12.56
N TYR A 177 11.48 14.60 -12.02
CA TYR A 177 11.75 14.99 -10.63
C TYR A 177 11.14 14.00 -9.64
N HIS A 178 9.88 13.61 -9.82
CA HIS A 178 9.19 12.66 -8.95
C HIS A 178 9.97 11.34 -8.87
N PHE A 179 10.27 10.73 -10.02
CA PHE A 179 11.03 9.47 -10.05
C PHE A 179 12.44 9.60 -9.48
N ALA A 180 13.08 10.75 -9.58
CA ALA A 180 14.39 10.98 -9.01
C ALA A 180 14.37 11.19 -7.48
N THR A 181 13.21 11.49 -6.90
CA THR A 181 13.09 11.90 -5.48
C THR A 181 12.16 11.04 -4.64
N CYS A 182 11.37 10.14 -5.23
CA CYS A 182 10.36 9.34 -4.52
C CYS A 182 10.95 8.35 -3.49
N GLU A 183 12.26 8.11 -3.51
CA GLU A 183 12.99 7.27 -2.53
C GLU A 183 13.81 8.07 -1.51
N ARG A 184 13.58 9.34 -1.32
CA ARG A 184 14.37 10.21 -0.42
C ARG A 184 13.67 10.46 0.90
#